data_abba36ec2da431729b352da345c9acab
#
_entry.id   abba36ec2da431729b352da345c9acab
#
_cell.length_a   1.000
_cell.length_b   1.000
_cell.length_c   1.000
_cell.angle_alpha   90.00
_cell.angle_beta   90.00
_cell.angle_gamma   90.00
#
_symmetry.space_group_name_H-M   'P 1'
#
loop_
_entity.id
_entity.type
_entity.pdbx_description
1 polymer ?
#
loop_
_entity_poly.entity_id
_entity_poly.type
_entity_poly.pdbx_seq_one_letter_code
_entity_poly.pdbx_strand_id
1 'polypeptide(L)'
;LASKWKKRCNTWVSSPARRVILLALLCCPAAAADLHDAILSGDLERVRQEITGGANVNQPDQMGATPLHDVAWSGNLEIARFLLDHGASVKARHAEGGSQPLAYACIKNDLRMVELLLSYGADLRAADNSGATPLHLAVDRGYQQLAALLIVRGADVKVRDKAGSAPLDETARRGFRGIAELLIQHGAPVDQPDPTTGSTPLNEAARRGHRELVGLLLEKGADPKHRDKAGTSPIENAARGRHAEALELLIAATGPAAAEIGALLTESAIKGQTDIADLLIAKGANVEARDKSGATPLHQAALKGNLAFATLLLQHGADVNTRDGDGATPLHNAALSGHRDLAALLLDKGADREARDSESGATPLYHAAAWGRTALVELLIARGSDINAKNKAGATPLAAAEKNGFSETAAVLKQHGAR
;
A
#
# COMPACT_ATOMS: atom_id res chain seq x y z
N LEU A 1 11.46 -10.52 3.58
CA LEU A 1 12.91 -10.84 3.56
C LEU A 1 13.72 -9.79 4.34
N ALA A 2 13.51 -8.50 4.08
CA ALA A 2 14.21 -7.41 4.80
C ALA A 2 13.97 -7.45 6.33
N SER A 3 12.79 -7.87 6.79
CA SER A 3 12.46 -8.00 8.22
C SER A 3 13.20 -9.16 8.93
N LYS A 4 13.49 -10.23 8.21
CA LYS A 4 14.30 -11.35 8.73
C LYS A 4 15.79 -10.99 8.80
N TRP A 5 16.27 -10.19 7.85
CA TRP A 5 17.64 -9.67 7.84
C TRP A 5 17.89 -8.68 8.99
N LYS A 6 16.94 -7.78 9.25
CA LYS A 6 17.05 -6.81 10.37
C LYS A 6 17.14 -7.49 11.74
N LYS A 7 16.46 -8.63 11.94
CA LYS A 7 16.56 -9.43 13.17
C LYS A 7 17.91 -10.15 13.28
N ARG A 8 18.47 -10.66 12.18
CA ARG A 8 19.75 -11.37 12.18
C ARG A 8 20.96 -10.44 12.38
N CYS A 9 20.95 -9.25 11.78
CA CYS A 9 22.04 -8.27 12.00
C CYS A 9 22.09 -7.73 13.43
N ASN A 10 20.95 -7.53 14.11
CA ASN A 10 20.93 -7.09 15.51
C ASN A 10 21.30 -8.19 16.50
N THR A 11 21.14 -9.47 16.17
CA THR A 11 21.57 -10.59 17.02
C THR A 11 23.06 -10.89 16.91
N TRP A 12 23.70 -10.39 15.85
CA TRP A 12 25.13 -10.60 15.64
C TRP A 12 26.01 -9.83 16.64
N VAL A 13 25.54 -8.67 17.10
CA VAL A 13 26.28 -7.81 18.06
C VAL A 13 26.05 -8.23 19.53
N SER A 14 24.99 -9.00 19.84
CA SER A 14 24.55 -9.28 21.23
C SER A 14 24.52 -10.75 21.64
N SER A 15 25.05 -11.67 20.85
CA SER A 15 24.98 -13.10 21.18
C SER A 15 25.97 -13.48 22.30
N PRO A 16 25.48 -14.02 23.45
CA PRO A 16 26.35 -14.50 24.55
C PRO A 16 27.20 -15.73 24.18
N ALA A 17 26.91 -16.39 23.05
CA ALA A 17 27.66 -17.57 22.61
C ALA A 17 29.14 -17.30 22.28
N ARG A 18 29.50 -16.05 21.89
CA ARG A 18 30.92 -15.68 21.72
C ARG A 18 31.68 -15.49 23.03
N ARG A 19 30.99 -15.18 24.14
CA ARG A 19 31.65 -15.10 25.48
C ARG A 19 32.00 -16.47 26.07
N VAL A 20 31.33 -17.54 25.65
CA VAL A 20 31.57 -18.90 26.11
C VAL A 20 32.72 -19.55 25.33
N ILE A 21 32.94 -19.17 24.07
CA ILE A 21 34.07 -19.67 23.26
C ILE A 21 35.41 -19.08 23.70
N LEU A 22 35.44 -17.88 24.29
CA LEU A 22 36.66 -17.28 24.80
C LEU A 22 37.19 -17.95 26.08
N LEU A 23 36.39 -18.74 26.79
CA LEU A 23 36.79 -19.46 28.01
C LEU A 23 37.24 -20.91 27.80
N ALA A 24 37.00 -21.46 26.60
CA ALA A 24 37.38 -22.83 26.26
C ALA A 24 38.73 -22.95 25.53
N LEU A 25 39.38 -21.86 25.18
CA LEU A 25 40.64 -21.83 24.41
C LEU A 25 41.90 -21.62 25.24
N LEU A 26 41.82 -21.77 26.56
CA LEU A 26 42.99 -21.61 27.46
C LEU A 26 43.87 -22.84 27.61
N CYS A 27 43.68 -23.91 26.82
CA CYS A 27 44.49 -25.13 26.91
C CYS A 27 44.91 -25.75 25.56
N CYS A 28 45.17 -24.92 24.51
CA CYS A 28 45.81 -25.43 23.28
C CYS A 28 46.94 -24.51 22.88
N PRO A 29 48.11 -25.04 22.36
CA PRO A 29 49.23 -24.18 21.95
C PRO A 29 48.80 -23.30 20.77
N ALA A 30 49.01 -22.00 20.91
CA ALA A 30 48.90 -20.93 19.91
C ALA A 30 47.98 -21.26 18.74
N ALA A 31 46.65 -21.19 18.95
CA ALA A 31 45.71 -21.08 17.82
C ALA A 31 46.08 -19.74 17.14
N ALA A 32 46.49 -19.82 15.87
CA ALA A 32 46.71 -18.64 15.04
C ALA A 32 45.45 -17.77 15.12
N ALA A 33 45.61 -16.51 15.48
CA ALA A 33 44.52 -15.60 15.58
C ALA A 33 43.87 -15.50 14.19
N ASP A 34 42.55 -15.76 14.11
CA ASP A 34 41.83 -15.75 12.86
C ASP A 34 41.88 -14.33 12.23
N LEU A 35 42.22 -14.28 10.96
CA LEU A 35 42.26 -13.02 10.19
C LEU A 35 40.94 -12.24 10.31
N HIS A 36 39.80 -12.92 10.36
CA HIS A 36 38.51 -12.29 10.58
C HIS A 36 38.39 -11.58 11.93
N ASP A 37 38.92 -12.16 13.02
CA ASP A 37 38.95 -11.53 14.35
C ASP A 37 39.83 -10.29 14.37
N ALA A 38 40.98 -10.33 13.69
CA ALA A 38 41.86 -9.16 13.55
C ALA A 38 41.19 -8.01 12.79
N ILE A 39 40.43 -8.32 11.71
CA ILE A 39 39.67 -7.34 10.93
C ILE A 39 38.54 -6.74 11.78
N LEU A 40 37.77 -7.56 12.46
CA LEU A 40 36.66 -7.11 13.28
C LEU A 40 37.10 -6.27 14.48
N SER A 41 38.30 -6.50 15.00
CA SER A 41 38.91 -5.67 16.04
C SER A 41 39.47 -4.34 15.49
N GLY A 42 39.67 -4.22 14.18
CA GLY A 42 40.26 -3.06 13.53
C GLY A 42 41.76 -2.96 13.69
N ASP A 43 42.45 -4.04 14.11
CA ASP A 43 43.87 -4.08 14.38
C ASP A 43 44.67 -4.36 13.08
N LEU A 44 45.09 -3.30 12.42
CA LEU A 44 45.86 -3.37 11.17
C LEU A 44 47.18 -4.14 11.34
N GLU A 45 47.89 -3.97 12.45
CA GLU A 45 49.19 -4.63 12.65
C GLU A 45 48.98 -6.15 12.78
N ARG A 46 47.94 -6.57 13.46
CA ARG A 46 47.57 -7.98 13.57
C ARG A 46 47.16 -8.53 12.21
N VAL A 47 46.34 -7.79 11.41
CA VAL A 47 46.01 -8.18 10.02
C VAL A 47 47.26 -8.34 9.17
N ARG A 48 48.26 -7.44 9.31
CA ARG A 48 49.56 -7.54 8.61
C ARG A 48 50.30 -8.82 8.99
N GLN A 49 50.37 -9.12 10.27
CA GLN A 49 51.04 -10.33 10.78
C GLN A 49 50.38 -11.61 10.26
N GLU A 50 49.02 -11.68 10.28
CA GLU A 50 48.31 -12.84 9.78
C GLU A 50 48.55 -13.07 8.26
N ILE A 51 48.45 -12.02 7.45
CA ILE A 51 48.65 -12.12 5.98
C ILE A 51 50.11 -12.46 5.67
N THR A 52 51.10 -11.83 6.33
CA THR A 52 52.51 -12.16 6.12
C THR A 52 52.89 -13.54 6.67
N GLY A 53 52.15 -14.04 7.66
CA GLY A 53 52.24 -15.39 8.20
C GLY A 53 51.61 -16.46 7.29
N GLY A 54 51.04 -16.06 6.17
CA GLY A 54 50.48 -16.98 5.16
C GLY A 54 48.98 -17.22 5.28
N ALA A 55 48.26 -16.45 6.07
CA ALA A 55 46.79 -16.54 6.10
C ALA A 55 46.19 -16.24 4.71
N ASN A 56 45.20 -17.06 4.30
CA ASN A 56 44.54 -16.88 3.02
C ASN A 56 43.58 -15.66 3.09
N VAL A 57 43.94 -14.58 2.39
CA VAL A 57 43.20 -13.33 2.31
C VAL A 57 41.74 -13.51 1.78
N ASN A 58 41.44 -14.61 1.13
CA ASN A 58 40.12 -14.95 0.61
C ASN A 58 39.42 -16.08 1.36
N GLN A 59 39.98 -16.57 2.48
CA GLN A 59 39.38 -17.64 3.25
C GLN A 59 38.05 -17.19 3.84
N PRO A 60 36.93 -17.83 3.51
CA PRO A 60 35.64 -17.49 4.12
C PRO A 60 35.60 -17.99 5.58
N ASP A 61 34.87 -17.25 6.40
CA ASP A 61 34.49 -17.67 7.75
C ASP A 61 33.42 -18.78 7.72
N GLN A 62 32.97 -19.21 8.91
CA GLN A 62 31.92 -20.24 9.05
C GLN A 62 30.55 -19.83 8.45
N MET A 63 30.34 -18.52 8.24
CA MET A 63 29.13 -17.97 7.65
C MET A 63 29.29 -17.72 6.13
N GLY A 64 30.48 -17.95 5.59
CA GLY A 64 30.79 -17.76 4.18
C GLY A 64 31.15 -16.33 3.79
N ALA A 65 31.44 -15.46 4.77
CA ALA A 65 31.96 -14.13 4.55
C ALA A 65 33.49 -14.20 4.37
N THR A 66 34.04 -13.56 3.34
CA THR A 66 35.50 -13.39 3.21
C THR A 66 35.98 -12.19 4.02
N PRO A 67 37.29 -12.08 4.33
CA PRO A 67 37.88 -10.91 5.00
C PRO A 67 37.45 -9.58 4.39
N LEU A 68 37.28 -9.50 3.07
CA LEU A 68 36.83 -8.29 2.38
C LEU A 68 35.34 -7.97 2.61
N HIS A 69 34.49 -8.95 2.90
CA HIS A 69 33.11 -8.69 3.35
C HIS A 69 33.10 -8.06 4.74
N ASP A 70 33.91 -8.56 5.67
CA ASP A 70 33.95 -8.04 7.04
C ASP A 70 34.48 -6.61 7.07
N VAL A 71 35.52 -6.30 6.30
CA VAL A 71 36.05 -4.96 6.24
C VAL A 71 35.14 -3.98 5.52
N ALA A 72 34.41 -4.43 4.48
CA ALA A 72 33.38 -3.62 3.82
C ALA A 72 32.21 -3.31 4.77
N TRP A 73 31.94 -4.19 5.71
CA TRP A 73 30.94 -3.98 6.77
C TRP A 73 31.45 -3.08 7.91
N SER A 74 32.71 -3.25 8.35
CA SER A 74 33.31 -2.46 9.43
C SER A 74 33.68 -1.04 8.99
N GLY A 75 33.94 -0.81 7.70
CA GLY A 75 34.28 0.49 7.13
C GLY A 75 35.74 0.90 7.29
N ASN A 76 36.65 -0.02 7.68
CA ASN A 76 38.08 0.30 7.85
C ASN A 76 38.81 0.33 6.49
N LEU A 77 39.00 1.54 5.95
CA LEU A 77 39.58 1.74 4.63
C LEU A 77 41.06 1.32 4.54
N GLU A 78 41.80 1.43 5.63
CA GLU A 78 43.22 1.05 5.63
C GLU A 78 43.39 -0.45 5.57
N ILE A 79 42.61 -1.20 6.36
CA ILE A 79 42.58 -2.66 6.28
C ILE A 79 42.05 -3.10 4.94
N ALA A 80 40.98 -2.46 4.40
CA ALA A 80 40.43 -2.80 3.09
C ALA A 80 41.47 -2.66 1.98
N ARG A 81 42.20 -1.55 1.95
CA ARG A 81 43.27 -1.31 0.98
C ARG A 81 44.36 -2.36 1.12
N PHE A 82 44.79 -2.63 2.33
CA PHE A 82 45.80 -3.65 2.58
C PHE A 82 45.39 -5.03 2.08
N LEU A 83 44.16 -5.47 2.37
CA LEU A 83 43.64 -6.75 1.85
C LEU A 83 43.59 -6.78 0.33
N LEU A 84 43.11 -5.69 -0.29
CA LEU A 84 43.01 -5.57 -1.75
C LEU A 84 44.36 -5.63 -2.43
N ASP A 85 45.39 -4.93 -1.87
CA ASP A 85 46.78 -4.96 -2.36
C ASP A 85 47.42 -6.36 -2.22
N HIS A 86 46.90 -7.19 -1.31
CA HIS A 86 47.34 -8.58 -1.12
C HIS A 86 46.42 -9.62 -1.80
N GLY A 87 45.57 -9.19 -2.75
CA GLY A 87 44.78 -10.08 -3.61
C GLY A 87 43.43 -10.51 -3.05
N ALA A 88 42.88 -9.74 -2.12
CA ALA A 88 41.48 -9.96 -1.73
C ALA A 88 40.54 -9.77 -2.91
N SER A 89 39.63 -10.71 -3.13
CA SER A 89 38.74 -10.71 -4.28
C SER A 89 37.53 -9.82 -4.06
N VAL A 90 37.42 -8.74 -4.80
CA VAL A 90 36.21 -7.89 -4.86
C VAL A 90 34.99 -8.63 -5.39
N LYS A 91 35.19 -9.78 -6.08
CA LYS A 91 34.14 -10.60 -6.68
C LYS A 91 33.73 -11.79 -5.81
N ALA A 92 34.33 -11.95 -4.63
CA ALA A 92 33.93 -13.02 -3.71
C ALA A 92 32.45 -12.91 -3.36
N ARG A 93 31.75 -14.05 -3.38
CA ARG A 93 30.31 -14.09 -3.07
C ARG A 93 30.11 -14.69 -1.68
N HIS A 94 29.32 -14.01 -0.85
CA HIS A 94 28.90 -14.56 0.43
C HIS A 94 28.05 -15.83 0.24
N ALA A 95 28.29 -16.87 1.03
CA ALA A 95 27.69 -18.18 0.81
C ALA A 95 26.15 -18.18 0.86
N GLU A 96 25.55 -17.48 1.84
CA GLU A 96 24.08 -17.51 2.01
C GLU A 96 23.35 -16.59 1.03
N GLY A 97 23.79 -15.33 0.93
CA GLY A 97 23.08 -14.28 0.18
C GLY A 97 23.59 -14.01 -1.22
N GLY A 98 24.77 -14.54 -1.57
CA GLY A 98 25.42 -14.31 -2.86
C GLY A 98 25.92 -12.88 -3.07
N SER A 99 25.86 -12.03 -2.05
CA SER A 99 26.31 -10.64 -2.09
C SER A 99 27.83 -10.57 -2.21
N GLN A 100 28.33 -9.58 -2.95
CA GLN A 100 29.76 -9.26 -3.01
C GLN A 100 30.12 -8.16 -1.97
N PRO A 101 31.41 -7.93 -1.64
CA PRO A 101 31.81 -6.88 -0.69
C PRO A 101 31.24 -5.50 -0.98
N LEU A 102 31.10 -5.13 -2.27
CA LEU A 102 30.47 -3.87 -2.67
C LEU A 102 29.04 -3.71 -2.14
N ALA A 103 28.26 -4.79 -2.12
CA ALA A 103 26.91 -4.76 -1.57
C ALA A 103 26.90 -4.42 -0.06
N TYR A 104 27.87 -4.92 0.69
CA TYR A 104 28.02 -4.62 2.12
C TYR A 104 28.36 -3.15 2.36
N ALA A 105 29.26 -2.57 1.57
CA ALA A 105 29.56 -1.15 1.60
C ALA A 105 28.34 -0.29 1.26
N CYS A 106 27.52 -0.71 0.26
CA CYS A 106 26.26 -0.04 -0.09
C CYS A 106 25.23 -0.12 1.04
N ILE A 107 25.08 -1.28 1.69
CA ILE A 107 24.17 -1.44 2.84
C ILE A 107 24.59 -0.51 4.00
N LYS A 108 25.88 -0.26 4.18
CA LYS A 108 26.42 0.64 5.21
C LYS A 108 26.39 2.11 4.82
N ASN A 109 26.05 2.42 3.57
CA ASN A 109 26.13 3.77 2.99
C ASN A 109 27.56 4.37 3.09
N ASP A 110 28.57 3.54 2.97
CA ASP A 110 29.96 3.99 3.04
C ASP A 110 30.48 4.32 1.64
N LEU A 111 30.32 5.59 1.24
CA LEU A 111 30.74 6.07 -0.08
C LEU A 111 32.24 5.86 -0.33
N ARG A 112 33.08 6.03 0.71
CA ARG A 112 34.55 5.90 0.58
C ARG A 112 34.95 4.45 0.35
N MET A 113 34.33 3.51 1.05
CA MET A 113 34.51 2.07 0.82
C MET A 113 33.99 1.66 -0.55
N VAL A 114 32.83 2.16 -0.98
CA VAL A 114 32.28 1.93 -2.33
C VAL A 114 33.27 2.40 -3.40
N GLU A 115 33.81 3.62 -3.28
CA GLU A 115 34.79 4.14 -4.23
C GLU A 115 36.08 3.31 -4.24
N LEU A 116 36.55 2.91 -3.07
CA LEU A 116 37.73 2.04 -2.97
C LEU A 116 37.50 0.72 -3.70
N LEU A 117 36.40 0.02 -3.41
CA LEU A 117 36.08 -1.26 -4.04
C LEU A 117 35.91 -1.13 -5.56
N LEU A 118 35.27 -0.05 -6.04
CA LEU A 118 35.15 0.22 -7.47
C LEU A 118 36.50 0.48 -8.14
N SER A 119 37.43 1.15 -7.46
CA SER A 119 38.78 1.39 -7.98
C SER A 119 39.59 0.08 -8.17
N TYR A 120 39.25 -0.97 -7.41
CA TYR A 120 39.81 -2.32 -7.55
C TYR A 120 38.95 -3.24 -8.43
N GLY A 121 38.01 -2.70 -9.20
CA GLY A 121 37.26 -3.44 -10.22
C GLY A 121 36.03 -4.21 -9.68
N ALA A 122 35.45 -3.76 -8.58
CA ALA A 122 34.14 -4.28 -8.17
C ALA A 122 33.07 -4.00 -9.22
N ASP A 123 32.19 -4.96 -9.44
CA ASP A 123 31.19 -4.92 -10.52
C ASP A 123 29.87 -4.30 -10.00
N LEU A 124 29.46 -3.18 -10.62
CA LEU A 124 28.18 -2.52 -10.36
C LEU A 124 26.95 -3.37 -10.73
N ARG A 125 27.14 -4.41 -11.56
CA ARG A 125 26.09 -5.34 -11.97
C ARG A 125 26.02 -6.58 -11.09
N ALA A 126 26.92 -6.71 -10.12
CA ALA A 126 26.95 -7.86 -9.23
C ALA A 126 25.67 -7.94 -8.40
N ALA A 127 24.73 -8.77 -8.85
CA ALA A 127 23.49 -9.02 -8.13
C ALA A 127 23.68 -10.11 -7.07
N ASP A 128 22.97 -9.97 -5.97
CA ASP A 128 22.83 -10.99 -4.93
C ASP A 128 21.87 -12.13 -5.37
N ASN A 129 21.58 -13.06 -4.48
CA ASN A 129 20.69 -14.19 -4.79
C ASN A 129 19.23 -13.78 -5.02
N SER A 130 18.83 -12.57 -4.65
CA SER A 130 17.51 -12.00 -4.97
C SER A 130 17.49 -11.28 -6.31
N GLY A 131 18.65 -11.09 -6.93
CA GLY A 131 18.81 -10.28 -8.13
C GLY A 131 19.06 -8.80 -7.85
N ALA A 132 19.14 -8.40 -6.57
CA ALA A 132 19.37 -7.01 -6.20
C ALA A 132 20.83 -6.60 -6.47
N THR A 133 21.02 -5.55 -7.26
CA THR A 133 22.32 -4.93 -7.52
C THR A 133 22.66 -3.89 -6.44
N PRO A 134 23.92 -3.39 -6.38
CA PRO A 134 24.30 -2.29 -5.49
C PRO A 134 23.34 -1.09 -5.59
N LEU A 135 22.85 -0.76 -6.78
CA LEU A 135 21.88 0.33 -6.97
C LEU A 135 20.52 0.03 -6.31
N HIS A 136 20.01 -1.20 -6.42
CA HIS A 136 18.78 -1.59 -5.71
C HIS A 136 18.92 -1.42 -4.20
N LEU A 137 20.08 -1.81 -3.63
CA LEU A 137 20.34 -1.68 -2.19
C LEU A 137 20.40 -0.22 -1.73
N ALA A 138 21.03 0.65 -2.53
CA ALA A 138 21.09 2.08 -2.25
C ALA A 138 19.69 2.72 -2.29
N VAL A 139 18.89 2.35 -3.30
CA VAL A 139 17.53 2.87 -3.48
C VAL A 139 16.58 2.36 -2.39
N ASP A 140 16.60 1.06 -2.07
CA ASP A 140 15.78 0.48 -0.98
C ASP A 140 15.97 1.21 0.36
N ARG A 141 17.18 1.72 0.60
CA ARG A 141 17.55 2.44 1.82
C ARG A 141 17.35 3.95 1.74
N GLY A 142 17.05 4.49 0.56
CA GLY A 142 16.90 5.92 0.35
C GLY A 142 18.24 6.68 0.37
N TYR A 143 19.35 6.01 0.08
CA TYR A 143 20.69 6.61 0.12
C TYR A 143 20.96 7.40 -1.17
N GLN A 144 20.43 8.62 -1.25
CA GLN A 144 20.45 9.43 -2.46
C GLN A 144 21.88 9.72 -2.97
N GLN A 145 22.81 10.06 -2.08
CA GLN A 145 24.21 10.32 -2.47
C GLN A 145 24.89 9.07 -3.01
N LEU A 146 24.65 7.93 -2.38
CA LEU A 146 25.17 6.65 -2.84
C LEU A 146 24.55 6.24 -4.19
N ALA A 147 23.25 6.39 -4.36
CA ALA A 147 22.58 6.13 -5.64
C ALA A 147 23.16 7.01 -6.75
N ALA A 148 23.37 8.30 -6.48
CA ALA A 148 24.03 9.22 -7.42
C ALA A 148 25.44 8.75 -7.79
N LEU A 149 26.26 8.38 -6.81
CA LEU A 149 27.61 7.86 -7.04
C LEU A 149 27.58 6.63 -7.94
N LEU A 150 26.72 5.64 -7.64
CA LEU A 150 26.61 4.39 -8.41
C LEU A 150 26.15 4.66 -9.86
N ILE A 151 25.19 5.55 -10.04
CA ILE A 151 24.68 5.93 -11.38
C ILE A 151 25.74 6.63 -12.20
N VAL A 152 26.46 7.60 -11.62
CA VAL A 152 27.58 8.30 -12.30
C VAL A 152 28.70 7.34 -12.67
N ARG A 153 28.91 6.28 -11.87
CA ARG A 153 29.89 5.22 -12.17
C ARG A 153 29.38 4.17 -13.16
N GLY A 154 28.15 4.33 -13.71
CA GLY A 154 27.60 3.50 -14.77
C GLY A 154 26.71 2.35 -14.28
N ALA A 155 26.15 2.43 -13.09
CA ALA A 155 25.12 1.47 -12.67
C ALA A 155 23.90 1.54 -13.61
N ASP A 156 23.39 0.37 -14.01
CA ASP A 156 22.24 0.29 -14.88
C ASP A 156 20.94 0.59 -14.08
N VAL A 157 20.28 1.70 -14.45
CA VAL A 157 19.03 2.17 -13.82
C VAL A 157 17.79 1.37 -14.24
N LYS A 158 17.92 0.47 -15.22
CA LYS A 158 16.81 -0.32 -15.81
C LYS A 158 16.79 -1.77 -15.34
N VAL A 159 17.85 -2.22 -14.67
CA VAL A 159 17.98 -3.61 -14.25
C VAL A 159 16.86 -3.99 -13.28
N ARG A 160 16.32 -5.20 -13.46
CA ARG A 160 15.27 -5.75 -12.58
C ARG A 160 15.84 -6.85 -11.69
N ASP A 161 15.41 -6.88 -10.46
CA ASP A 161 15.65 -8.01 -9.56
C ASP A 161 14.81 -9.25 -9.94
N LYS A 162 14.94 -10.34 -9.21
CA LYS A 162 14.18 -11.58 -9.49
C LYS A 162 12.67 -11.45 -9.21
N ALA A 163 12.26 -10.45 -8.44
CA ALA A 163 10.85 -10.13 -8.24
C ALA A 163 10.28 -9.29 -9.39
N GLY A 164 11.13 -8.88 -10.35
CA GLY A 164 10.75 -8.04 -11.47
C GLY A 164 10.79 -6.54 -11.16
N SER A 165 11.30 -6.13 -9.99
CA SER A 165 11.33 -4.75 -9.55
C SER A 165 12.56 -4.02 -10.06
N ALA A 166 12.37 -2.87 -10.71
CA ALA A 166 13.43 -1.94 -11.08
C ALA A 166 13.69 -0.91 -9.96
N PRO A 167 14.86 -0.22 -9.96
CA PRO A 167 15.12 0.83 -8.97
C PRO A 167 14.02 1.90 -8.88
N LEU A 168 13.42 2.30 -10.01
CA LEU A 168 12.33 3.28 -10.02
C LEU A 168 11.06 2.76 -9.33
N ASP A 169 10.75 1.47 -9.46
CA ASP A 169 9.59 0.85 -8.78
C ASP A 169 9.73 0.92 -7.25
N GLU A 170 10.96 0.75 -6.74
CA GLU A 170 11.22 0.88 -5.30
C GLU A 170 11.06 2.32 -4.81
N THR A 171 11.51 3.31 -5.61
CA THR A 171 11.26 4.72 -5.25
C THR A 171 9.78 5.04 -5.18
N ALA A 172 8.97 4.43 -6.06
CA ALA A 172 7.52 4.59 -6.07
C ALA A 172 6.86 3.99 -4.82
N ARG A 173 7.38 2.86 -4.34
CA ARG A 173 6.93 2.24 -3.08
C ARG A 173 7.29 3.03 -1.84
N ARG A 174 8.43 3.72 -1.84
CA ARG A 174 9.01 4.41 -0.69
C ARG A 174 8.76 5.92 -0.65
N GLY A 175 8.40 6.51 -1.78
CA GLY A 175 8.21 7.95 -1.90
C GLY A 175 9.53 8.75 -2.07
N PHE A 176 10.60 8.13 -2.54
CA PHE A 176 11.91 8.78 -2.67
C PHE A 176 11.99 9.64 -3.93
N ARG A 177 11.34 10.80 -3.92
CA ARG A 177 11.27 11.74 -5.06
C ARG A 177 12.64 12.08 -5.64
N GLY A 178 13.62 12.43 -4.77
CA GLY A 178 14.94 12.85 -5.26
C GLY A 178 15.71 11.73 -5.96
N ILE A 179 15.57 10.47 -5.51
CA ILE A 179 16.17 9.32 -6.17
C ILE A 179 15.44 9.01 -7.48
N ALA A 180 14.10 9.09 -7.48
CA ALA A 180 13.29 8.89 -8.70
C ALA A 180 13.68 9.89 -9.78
N GLU A 181 13.81 11.16 -9.43
CA GLU A 181 14.25 12.22 -10.34
C GLU A 181 15.62 11.91 -10.96
N LEU A 182 16.57 11.50 -10.13
CA LEU A 182 17.90 11.09 -10.57
C LEU A 182 17.87 9.90 -11.51
N LEU A 183 17.10 8.86 -11.19
CA LEU A 183 16.95 7.67 -12.05
C LEU A 183 16.36 8.02 -13.42
N ILE A 184 15.30 8.85 -13.45
CA ILE A 184 14.64 9.29 -14.69
C ILE A 184 15.57 10.13 -15.54
N GLN A 185 16.34 11.06 -14.94
CA GLN A 185 17.35 11.86 -15.64
C GLN A 185 18.42 10.99 -16.32
N HIS A 186 18.70 9.79 -15.78
CA HIS A 186 19.64 8.83 -16.36
C HIS A 186 18.96 7.73 -17.17
N GLY A 187 17.71 7.95 -17.60
CA GLY A 187 17.02 7.11 -18.58
C GLY A 187 16.23 5.93 -18.00
N ALA A 188 15.90 5.94 -16.72
CA ALA A 188 14.92 4.99 -16.19
C ALA A 188 13.56 5.23 -16.86
N PRO A 189 12.89 4.18 -17.38
CA PRO A 189 11.60 4.32 -18.03
C PRO A 189 10.50 4.63 -17.01
N VAL A 190 9.73 5.70 -17.28
CA VAL A 190 8.71 6.24 -16.35
C VAL A 190 7.49 5.33 -16.23
N ASP A 191 7.09 4.71 -17.35
CA ASP A 191 5.85 3.92 -17.47
C ASP A 191 6.07 2.42 -17.65
N GLN A 192 7.24 1.90 -17.27
CA GLN A 192 7.47 0.49 -17.40
C GLN A 192 6.69 -0.32 -16.35
N PRO A 193 5.72 -1.17 -16.75
CA PRO A 193 4.91 -1.88 -15.78
C PRO A 193 5.70 -3.01 -15.11
N ASP A 194 5.40 -3.25 -13.85
CA ASP A 194 5.84 -4.44 -13.10
C ASP A 194 5.32 -5.71 -13.79
N PRO A 195 6.16 -6.68 -14.11
CA PRO A 195 5.74 -7.85 -14.88
C PRO A 195 4.73 -8.74 -14.16
N THR A 196 4.67 -8.69 -12.85
CA THR A 196 3.75 -9.49 -12.02
C THR A 196 2.39 -8.83 -11.90
N THR A 197 2.36 -7.57 -11.52
CA THR A 197 1.14 -6.82 -11.21
C THR A 197 0.61 -5.98 -12.38
N GLY A 198 1.48 -5.62 -13.33
CA GLY A 198 1.17 -4.65 -14.37
C GLY A 198 1.15 -3.20 -13.86
N SER A 199 1.45 -2.96 -12.60
CA SER A 199 1.49 -1.62 -12.00
C SER A 199 2.68 -0.82 -12.54
N THR A 200 2.45 0.44 -12.93
CA THR A 200 3.52 1.40 -13.20
C THR A 200 3.99 2.08 -11.91
N PRO A 201 5.16 2.76 -11.93
CA PRO A 201 5.59 3.60 -10.81
C PRO A 201 4.51 4.60 -10.36
N LEU A 202 3.73 5.16 -11.31
CA LEU A 202 2.64 6.08 -11.00
C LEU A 202 1.49 5.40 -10.25
N ASN A 203 1.08 4.18 -10.67
CA ASN A 203 0.06 3.38 -9.93
C ASN A 203 0.50 3.15 -8.48
N GLU A 204 1.77 2.78 -8.26
CA GLU A 204 2.29 2.48 -6.94
C GLU A 204 2.43 3.73 -6.06
N ALA A 205 2.97 4.84 -6.61
CA ALA A 205 3.08 6.11 -5.91
C ALA A 205 1.68 6.65 -5.51
N ALA A 206 0.70 6.53 -6.40
CA ALA A 206 -0.69 6.90 -6.13
C ALA A 206 -1.31 6.04 -5.03
N ARG A 207 -1.09 4.72 -5.07
CA ARG A 207 -1.58 3.77 -4.07
C ARG A 207 -1.01 4.02 -2.68
N ARG A 208 0.20 4.57 -2.59
CA ARG A 208 0.90 4.92 -1.35
C ARG A 208 0.70 6.36 -0.90
N GLY A 209 0.12 7.20 -1.76
CA GLY A 209 -0.13 8.61 -1.45
C GLY A 209 1.11 9.49 -1.50
N HIS A 210 2.13 9.11 -2.25
CA HIS A 210 3.36 9.89 -2.38
C HIS A 210 3.16 11.09 -3.32
N ARG A 211 2.48 12.13 -2.85
CA ARG A 211 2.07 13.31 -3.62
C ARG A 211 3.19 13.91 -4.47
N GLU A 212 4.36 14.17 -3.86
CA GLU A 212 5.49 14.80 -4.53
C GLU A 212 6.04 13.91 -5.65
N LEU A 213 6.00 12.59 -5.45
CA LEU A 213 6.44 11.63 -6.46
C LEU A 213 5.41 11.46 -7.57
N VAL A 214 4.10 11.45 -7.24
CA VAL A 214 3.02 11.49 -8.23
C VAL A 214 3.18 12.72 -9.12
N GLY A 215 3.41 13.91 -8.55
CA GLY A 215 3.65 15.15 -9.30
C GLY A 215 4.85 15.04 -10.24
N LEU A 216 5.98 14.51 -9.74
CA LEU A 216 7.17 14.30 -10.55
C LEU A 216 6.92 13.34 -11.72
N LEU A 217 6.31 12.19 -11.46
CA LEU A 217 6.04 11.18 -12.49
C LEU A 217 5.12 11.73 -13.58
N LEU A 218 4.08 12.48 -13.21
CA LEU A 218 3.20 13.17 -14.18
C LEU A 218 3.97 14.22 -15.00
N GLU A 219 4.83 15.03 -14.35
CA GLU A 219 5.70 16.00 -15.03
C GLU A 219 6.63 15.33 -16.06
N LYS A 220 7.11 14.14 -15.76
CA LYS A 220 8.00 13.34 -16.62
C LYS A 220 7.25 12.51 -17.65
N GLY A 221 5.93 12.67 -17.77
CA GLY A 221 5.11 12.08 -18.81
C GLY A 221 4.57 10.67 -18.51
N ALA A 222 4.48 10.31 -17.22
CA ALA A 222 3.80 9.06 -16.84
C ALA A 222 2.32 9.08 -17.27
N ASP A 223 1.84 7.95 -17.80
CA ASP A 223 0.44 7.82 -18.22
C ASP A 223 -0.51 7.71 -17.00
N PRO A 224 -1.29 8.75 -16.71
CA PRO A 224 -2.20 8.74 -15.58
C PRO A 224 -3.41 7.82 -15.78
N LYS A 225 -3.61 7.26 -16.97
CA LYS A 225 -4.74 6.38 -17.32
C LYS A 225 -4.34 4.91 -17.38
N HIS A 226 -3.07 4.58 -17.17
CA HIS A 226 -2.60 3.21 -17.19
C HIS A 226 -3.36 2.34 -16.20
N ARG A 227 -3.86 1.16 -16.68
CA ARG A 227 -4.53 0.19 -15.81
C ARG A 227 -3.62 -1.02 -15.58
N ASP A 228 -3.45 -1.37 -14.32
CA ASP A 228 -2.73 -2.57 -13.91
C ASP A 228 -3.49 -3.86 -14.31
N LYS A 229 -2.95 -5.04 -14.03
CA LYS A 229 -3.60 -6.33 -14.35
C LYS A 229 -4.93 -6.56 -13.62
N ALA A 230 -5.18 -5.84 -12.53
CA ALA A 230 -6.47 -5.84 -11.84
C ALA A 230 -7.46 -4.84 -12.45
N GLY A 231 -7.04 -4.12 -13.51
CA GLY A 231 -7.82 -3.07 -14.14
C GLY A 231 -7.86 -1.76 -13.38
N THR A 232 -6.98 -1.57 -12.37
CA THR A 232 -6.99 -0.42 -11.47
C THR A 232 -6.08 0.70 -12.02
N SER A 233 -6.62 1.91 -12.14
CA SER A 233 -5.89 3.10 -12.56
C SER A 233 -5.22 3.83 -11.37
N PRO A 234 -4.24 4.75 -11.62
CA PRO A 234 -3.67 5.58 -10.56
C PRO A 234 -4.70 6.38 -9.76
N ILE A 235 -5.71 6.93 -10.43
CA ILE A 235 -6.77 7.70 -9.76
C ILE A 235 -7.60 6.83 -8.81
N GLU A 236 -7.95 5.60 -9.23
CA GLU A 236 -8.64 4.63 -8.38
C GLU A 236 -7.76 4.20 -7.19
N ASN A 237 -6.46 4.02 -7.41
CA ASN A 237 -5.52 3.69 -6.35
C ASN A 237 -5.44 4.80 -5.29
N ALA A 238 -5.33 6.06 -5.71
CA ALA A 238 -5.31 7.22 -4.80
C ALA A 238 -6.61 7.36 -4.01
N ALA A 239 -7.76 7.24 -4.68
CA ALA A 239 -9.07 7.32 -4.04
C ALA A 239 -9.28 6.19 -3.01
N ARG A 240 -8.99 4.94 -3.38
CA ARG A 240 -9.09 3.78 -2.48
C ARG A 240 -8.16 3.86 -1.27
N GLY A 241 -6.97 4.46 -1.45
CA GLY A 241 -5.99 4.71 -0.40
C GLY A 241 -6.32 5.92 0.49
N ARG A 242 -7.34 6.71 0.17
CA ARG A 242 -7.69 7.98 0.82
C ARG A 242 -6.57 9.03 0.73
N HIS A 243 -5.87 9.07 -0.40
CA HIS A 243 -4.76 9.97 -0.64
C HIS A 243 -5.24 11.22 -1.42
N ALA A 244 -5.93 12.12 -0.72
CA ALA A 244 -6.62 13.27 -1.31
C ALA A 244 -5.70 14.15 -2.17
N GLU A 245 -4.51 14.46 -1.70
CA GLU A 245 -3.56 15.31 -2.44
C GLU A 245 -3.02 14.65 -3.72
N ALA A 246 -2.75 13.35 -3.68
CA ALA A 246 -2.36 12.59 -4.87
C ALA A 246 -3.53 12.47 -5.85
N LEU A 247 -4.74 12.22 -5.33
CA LEU A 247 -5.98 12.16 -6.10
C LEU A 247 -6.23 13.48 -6.83
N GLU A 248 -6.04 14.62 -6.16
CA GLU A 248 -6.21 15.94 -6.77
C GLU A 248 -5.29 16.15 -7.97
N LEU A 249 -4.00 15.80 -7.85
CA LEU A 249 -3.04 15.89 -8.95
C LEU A 249 -3.44 14.99 -10.12
N LEU A 250 -3.89 13.78 -9.85
CA LEU A 250 -4.32 12.82 -10.86
C LEU A 250 -5.61 13.28 -11.58
N ILE A 251 -6.58 13.83 -10.86
CA ILE A 251 -7.77 14.43 -11.45
C ILE A 251 -7.38 15.58 -12.40
N ALA A 252 -6.47 16.45 -11.97
CA ALA A 252 -6.00 17.56 -12.80
C ALA A 252 -5.28 17.08 -14.08
N ALA A 253 -4.50 16.01 -13.99
CA ALA A 253 -3.74 15.45 -15.11
C ALA A 253 -4.61 14.65 -16.10
N THR A 254 -5.64 13.95 -15.61
CA THR A 254 -6.48 13.09 -16.46
C THR A 254 -7.59 13.83 -17.17
N GLY A 255 -8.07 14.98 -16.64
CA GLY A 255 -9.29 15.62 -17.10
C GLY A 255 -10.43 14.59 -17.13
N PRO A 256 -10.86 14.04 -15.99
CA PRO A 256 -11.58 12.79 -15.96
C PRO A 256 -12.92 12.89 -16.65
N ALA A 257 -13.34 11.81 -17.33
CA ALA A 257 -14.71 11.63 -17.72
C ALA A 257 -15.59 11.62 -16.47
N ALA A 258 -16.68 12.37 -16.48
CA ALA A 258 -17.62 12.47 -15.36
C ALA A 258 -18.06 11.09 -14.82
N ALA A 259 -18.09 10.08 -15.70
CA ALA A 259 -18.43 8.71 -15.34
C ALA A 259 -17.40 8.04 -14.40
N GLU A 260 -16.09 8.28 -14.60
CA GLU A 260 -15.04 7.67 -13.76
C GLU A 260 -15.04 8.27 -12.35
N ILE A 261 -15.19 9.58 -12.25
CA ILE A 261 -15.29 10.27 -10.94
C ILE A 261 -16.60 9.88 -10.23
N GLY A 262 -17.71 9.75 -10.98
CA GLY A 262 -18.99 9.31 -10.43
C GLY A 262 -18.93 7.89 -9.85
N ALA A 263 -18.23 6.97 -10.53
CA ALA A 263 -18.01 5.62 -10.01
C ALA A 263 -17.18 5.62 -8.73
N LEU A 264 -16.15 6.47 -8.65
CA LEU A 264 -15.34 6.64 -7.43
C LEU A 264 -16.15 7.23 -6.28
N LEU A 265 -17.06 8.15 -6.55
CA LEU A 265 -17.97 8.69 -5.55
C LEU A 265 -18.88 7.60 -4.98
N THR A 266 -19.42 6.73 -5.84
CA THR A 266 -20.24 5.59 -5.40
C THR A 266 -19.42 4.59 -4.58
N GLU A 267 -18.18 4.28 -4.98
CA GLU A 267 -17.27 3.42 -4.20
C GLU A 267 -16.94 4.05 -2.83
N SER A 268 -16.73 5.37 -2.80
CA SER A 268 -16.48 6.12 -1.56
C SER A 268 -17.67 6.07 -0.61
N ALA A 269 -18.91 6.07 -1.14
CA ALA A 269 -20.13 5.90 -0.34
C ALA A 269 -20.17 4.53 0.34
N ILE A 270 -19.84 3.46 -0.39
CA ILE A 270 -19.79 2.10 0.15
C ILE A 270 -18.76 1.99 1.29
N LYS A 271 -17.63 2.69 1.16
CA LYS A 271 -16.50 2.64 2.13
C LYS A 271 -16.60 3.71 3.23
N GLY A 272 -17.52 4.65 3.13
CA GLY A 272 -17.66 5.75 4.08
C GLY A 272 -16.54 6.78 4.04
N GLN A 273 -15.91 6.99 2.90
CA GLN A 273 -14.79 7.91 2.70
C GLN A 273 -15.29 9.32 2.39
N THR A 274 -15.81 10.03 3.40
CA THR A 274 -16.42 11.36 3.21
C THR A 274 -15.44 12.44 2.74
N ASP A 275 -14.18 12.38 3.15
CA ASP A 275 -13.10 13.26 2.73
C ASP A 275 -12.81 13.14 1.21
N ILE A 276 -12.77 11.92 0.71
CA ILE A 276 -12.60 11.65 -0.73
C ILE A 276 -13.84 12.08 -1.51
N ALA A 277 -15.03 11.84 -0.97
CA ALA A 277 -16.28 12.24 -1.60
C ALA A 277 -16.37 13.77 -1.75
N ASP A 278 -16.01 14.52 -0.71
CA ASP A 278 -16.01 15.98 -0.75
C ASP A 278 -15.08 16.50 -1.87
N LEU A 279 -13.87 15.96 -1.95
CA LEU A 279 -12.94 16.29 -3.03
C LEU A 279 -13.51 15.93 -4.42
N LEU A 280 -14.07 14.73 -4.58
CA LEU A 280 -14.64 14.31 -5.87
C LEU A 280 -15.79 15.22 -6.30
N ILE A 281 -16.67 15.57 -5.38
CA ILE A 281 -17.80 16.48 -5.63
C ILE A 281 -17.27 17.88 -5.98
N ALA A 282 -16.28 18.42 -5.24
CA ALA A 282 -15.62 19.68 -5.55
C ALA A 282 -14.95 19.70 -6.94
N LYS A 283 -14.52 18.53 -7.43
CA LYS A 283 -13.97 18.35 -8.79
C LYS A 283 -15.03 17.98 -9.84
N GLY A 284 -16.32 18.11 -9.52
CA GLY A 284 -17.42 17.94 -10.46
C GLY A 284 -18.01 16.53 -10.57
N ALA A 285 -17.79 15.68 -9.56
CA ALA A 285 -18.48 14.39 -9.52
C ALA A 285 -20.01 14.59 -9.53
N ASN A 286 -20.68 13.82 -10.39
CA ASN A 286 -22.13 13.81 -10.38
C ASN A 286 -22.65 13.02 -9.17
N VAL A 287 -23.32 13.71 -8.24
CA VAL A 287 -23.91 13.11 -7.03
C VAL A 287 -25.00 12.09 -7.36
N GLU A 288 -25.58 12.15 -8.58
CA GLU A 288 -26.56 11.21 -9.12
C GLU A 288 -25.93 10.12 -10.02
N ALA A 289 -24.60 9.94 -9.96
CA ALA A 289 -23.93 8.89 -10.72
C ALA A 289 -24.53 7.51 -10.35
N ARG A 290 -24.81 6.69 -11.38
CA ARG A 290 -25.45 5.38 -11.17
C ARG A 290 -24.45 4.25 -11.38
N ASP A 291 -24.48 3.29 -10.50
CA ASP A 291 -23.75 2.03 -10.65
C ASP A 291 -24.52 1.07 -11.60
N LYS A 292 -23.99 -0.15 -11.75
CA LYS A 292 -24.58 -1.17 -12.62
C LYS A 292 -26.00 -1.60 -12.22
N SER A 293 -26.35 -1.42 -10.96
CA SER A 293 -27.69 -1.69 -10.43
C SER A 293 -28.64 -0.49 -10.55
N GLY A 294 -28.15 0.63 -11.08
CA GLY A 294 -28.88 1.89 -11.12
C GLY A 294 -28.87 2.65 -9.79
N ALA A 295 -28.18 2.14 -8.77
CA ALA A 295 -28.09 2.77 -7.47
C ALA A 295 -27.18 4.00 -7.50
N THR A 296 -27.58 5.08 -6.83
CA THR A 296 -26.76 6.30 -6.65
C THR A 296 -25.90 6.19 -5.40
N PRO A 297 -24.92 7.09 -5.21
CA PRO A 297 -24.15 7.18 -3.95
C PRO A 297 -25.04 7.28 -2.71
N LEU A 298 -26.20 7.96 -2.81
CA LEU A 298 -27.14 8.09 -1.70
C LEU A 298 -27.80 6.75 -1.33
N HIS A 299 -28.11 5.89 -2.32
CA HIS A 299 -28.57 4.51 -2.06
C HIS A 299 -27.53 3.70 -1.30
N GLN A 300 -26.26 3.80 -1.73
CA GLN A 300 -25.15 3.08 -1.06
C GLN A 300 -24.91 3.59 0.37
N ALA A 301 -24.95 4.92 0.56
CA ALA A 301 -24.85 5.52 1.90
C ALA A 301 -26.02 5.05 2.80
N ALA A 302 -27.24 4.97 2.26
CA ALA A 302 -28.40 4.50 2.96
C ALA A 302 -28.33 3.02 3.34
N LEU A 303 -27.86 2.19 2.43
CA LEU A 303 -27.66 0.75 2.64
C LEU A 303 -26.60 0.47 3.74
N LYS A 304 -25.55 1.30 3.81
CA LYS A 304 -24.44 1.18 4.79
C LYS A 304 -24.67 1.94 6.10
N GLY A 305 -25.72 2.75 6.20
CA GLY A 305 -26.00 3.57 7.38
C GLY A 305 -25.02 4.74 7.57
N ASN A 306 -24.39 5.19 6.50
CA ASN A 306 -23.38 6.24 6.60
C ASN A 306 -24.06 7.63 6.61
N LEU A 307 -24.43 8.07 7.82
CA LEU A 307 -25.14 9.32 8.05
C LEU A 307 -24.35 10.55 7.55
N ALA A 308 -23.04 10.59 7.82
CA ALA A 308 -22.20 11.71 7.40
C ALA A 308 -22.12 11.83 5.89
N PHE A 309 -21.95 10.70 5.21
CA PHE A 309 -21.89 10.65 3.74
C PHE A 309 -23.23 11.05 3.11
N ALA A 310 -24.36 10.54 3.62
CA ALA A 310 -25.69 10.92 3.16
C ALA A 310 -25.94 12.40 3.35
N THR A 311 -25.52 12.97 4.50
CA THR A 311 -25.61 14.41 4.77
C THR A 311 -24.83 15.23 3.73
N LEU A 312 -23.60 14.83 3.41
CA LEU A 312 -22.78 15.47 2.39
C LEU A 312 -23.50 15.47 1.03
N LEU A 313 -23.97 14.31 0.58
CA LEU A 313 -24.64 14.20 -0.72
C LEU A 313 -25.90 15.07 -0.80
N LEU A 314 -26.72 15.08 0.26
CA LEU A 314 -27.94 15.89 0.32
C LEU A 314 -27.65 17.39 0.35
N GLN A 315 -26.53 17.82 0.97
CA GLN A 315 -26.06 19.21 0.93
C GLN A 315 -25.64 19.64 -0.49
N HIS A 316 -25.13 18.69 -1.29
CA HIS A 316 -24.74 18.91 -2.68
C HIS A 316 -25.86 18.59 -3.68
N GLY A 317 -27.11 18.49 -3.22
CA GLY A 317 -28.29 18.43 -4.08
C GLY A 317 -28.66 17.03 -4.60
N ALA A 318 -28.21 15.97 -3.94
CA ALA A 318 -28.68 14.63 -4.24
C ALA A 318 -30.21 14.53 -4.03
N ASP A 319 -30.92 13.94 -4.99
CA ASP A 319 -32.36 13.71 -4.89
C ASP A 319 -32.65 12.60 -3.89
N VAL A 320 -33.35 12.98 -2.79
CA VAL A 320 -33.72 12.07 -1.72
C VAL A 320 -34.66 10.95 -2.17
N ASN A 321 -35.39 11.16 -3.29
CA ASN A 321 -36.38 10.24 -3.84
C ASN A 321 -35.90 9.52 -5.12
N THR A 322 -34.61 9.64 -5.46
CA THR A 322 -34.05 8.92 -6.60
C THR A 322 -34.35 7.41 -6.49
N ARG A 323 -34.54 6.76 -7.64
CA ARG A 323 -34.87 5.33 -7.70
C ARG A 323 -33.74 4.56 -8.36
N ASP A 324 -33.39 3.40 -7.82
CA ASP A 324 -32.45 2.46 -8.43
C ASP A 324 -33.13 1.60 -9.52
N GLY A 325 -32.41 0.59 -10.03
CA GLY A 325 -32.94 -0.31 -11.08
C GLY A 325 -34.18 -1.10 -10.66
N ASP A 326 -34.34 -1.37 -9.37
CA ASP A 326 -35.47 -2.08 -8.78
C ASP A 326 -36.61 -1.13 -8.35
N GLY A 327 -36.42 0.17 -8.60
CA GLY A 327 -37.35 1.23 -8.21
C GLY A 327 -37.33 1.54 -6.72
N ALA A 328 -36.40 0.99 -5.98
CA ALA A 328 -36.21 1.31 -4.56
C ALA A 328 -35.61 2.71 -4.40
N THR A 329 -35.99 3.41 -3.31
CA THR A 329 -35.41 4.70 -2.95
C THR A 329 -34.36 4.52 -1.83
N PRO A 330 -33.52 5.51 -1.54
CA PRO A 330 -32.62 5.47 -0.39
C PRO A 330 -33.32 5.12 0.93
N LEU A 331 -34.58 5.55 1.11
CA LEU A 331 -35.36 5.21 2.29
C LEU A 331 -35.72 3.70 2.36
N HIS A 332 -35.94 3.03 1.23
CA HIS A 332 -36.08 1.57 1.18
C HIS A 332 -34.81 0.88 1.66
N ASN A 333 -33.62 1.33 1.20
CA ASN A 333 -32.33 0.76 1.59
C ASN A 333 -32.04 0.97 3.08
N ALA A 334 -32.34 2.16 3.62
CA ALA A 334 -32.24 2.43 5.06
C ALA A 334 -33.21 1.55 5.86
N ALA A 335 -34.44 1.32 5.34
CA ALA A 335 -35.46 0.49 5.95
C ALA A 335 -35.06 -0.98 6.02
N LEU A 336 -34.56 -1.51 4.88
CA LEU A 336 -34.05 -2.88 4.78
C LEU A 336 -32.95 -3.15 5.79
N SER A 337 -31.98 -2.21 5.91
CA SER A 337 -30.81 -2.35 6.75
C SER A 337 -31.04 -2.00 8.22
N GLY A 338 -32.11 -1.24 8.54
CA GLY A 338 -32.46 -0.84 9.90
C GLY A 338 -31.76 0.42 10.40
N HIS A 339 -31.27 1.28 9.49
CA HIS A 339 -30.54 2.50 9.83
C HIS A 339 -31.50 3.65 10.19
N ARG A 340 -31.95 3.65 11.44
CA ARG A 340 -32.99 4.56 11.98
C ARG A 340 -32.63 6.05 11.82
N ASP A 341 -31.42 6.43 12.21
CA ASP A 341 -31.03 7.85 12.19
C ASP A 341 -30.87 8.38 10.76
N LEU A 342 -30.37 7.53 9.86
CA LEU A 342 -30.30 7.88 8.46
C LEU A 342 -31.70 7.95 7.81
N ALA A 343 -32.61 7.04 8.14
CA ALA A 343 -34.00 7.13 7.71
C ALA A 343 -34.69 8.41 8.23
N ALA A 344 -34.42 8.79 9.47
CA ALA A 344 -34.90 10.07 10.03
C ALA A 344 -34.38 11.26 9.21
N LEU A 345 -33.08 11.29 8.90
CA LEU A 345 -32.49 12.33 8.03
C LEU A 345 -33.18 12.38 6.65
N LEU A 346 -33.37 11.22 5.99
CA LEU A 346 -34.01 11.16 4.69
C LEU A 346 -35.44 11.70 4.74
N LEU A 347 -36.22 11.31 5.76
CA LEU A 347 -37.59 11.81 5.98
C LEU A 347 -37.62 13.32 6.24
N ASP A 348 -36.67 13.85 7.03
CA ASP A 348 -36.55 15.28 7.30
C ASP A 348 -36.18 16.07 6.02
N LYS A 349 -35.53 15.42 5.06
CA LYS A 349 -35.19 15.96 3.72
C LYS A 349 -36.27 15.71 2.67
N GLY A 350 -37.43 15.17 3.05
CA GLY A 350 -38.58 15.02 2.17
C GLY A 350 -38.65 13.67 1.43
N ALA A 351 -38.03 12.62 1.99
CA ALA A 351 -38.20 11.29 1.42
C ALA A 351 -39.67 10.86 1.45
N ASP A 352 -40.14 10.32 0.32
CA ASP A 352 -41.49 9.78 0.21
C ASP A 352 -41.59 8.46 0.99
N ARG A 353 -42.24 8.53 2.14
CA ARG A 353 -42.45 7.38 3.03
C ARG A 353 -43.36 6.31 2.44
N GLU A 354 -44.19 6.67 1.41
CA GLU A 354 -45.12 5.78 0.73
C GLU A 354 -44.59 5.32 -0.64
N ALA A 355 -43.34 5.67 -0.98
CA ALA A 355 -42.73 5.18 -2.21
C ALA A 355 -42.81 3.66 -2.29
N ARG A 356 -43.07 3.14 -3.49
CA ARG A 356 -43.19 1.71 -3.74
C ARG A 356 -42.04 1.26 -4.64
N ASP A 357 -41.35 0.17 -4.30
CA ASP A 357 -40.39 -0.46 -5.20
C ASP A 357 -41.08 -1.05 -6.42
N SER A 358 -40.35 -1.27 -7.51
CA SER A 358 -40.90 -1.78 -8.78
C SER A 358 -41.07 -3.29 -8.77
N GLU A 359 -40.30 -4.03 -7.96
CA GLU A 359 -40.31 -5.47 -7.88
C GLU A 359 -41.55 -5.97 -7.12
N SER A 360 -41.65 -5.63 -5.86
CA SER A 360 -42.67 -6.14 -4.95
C SER A 360 -43.84 -5.16 -4.71
N GLY A 361 -43.70 -3.88 -5.06
CA GLY A 361 -44.62 -2.81 -4.70
C GLY A 361 -44.64 -2.53 -3.20
N ALA A 362 -43.59 -2.95 -2.49
CA ALA A 362 -43.44 -2.73 -1.05
C ALA A 362 -43.09 -1.29 -0.75
N THR A 363 -43.54 -0.83 0.42
CA THR A 363 -43.14 0.48 1.00
C THR A 363 -41.91 0.31 1.91
N PRO A 364 -41.22 1.39 2.29
CA PRO A 364 -40.15 1.34 3.30
C PRO A 364 -40.61 0.68 4.61
N LEU A 365 -41.83 0.96 5.06
CA LEU A 365 -42.42 0.32 6.26
C LEU A 365 -42.56 -1.20 6.08
N TYR A 366 -42.95 -1.67 4.91
CA TYR A 366 -43.04 -3.11 4.64
C TYR A 366 -41.65 -3.77 4.74
N HIS A 367 -40.61 -3.16 4.15
CA HIS A 367 -39.23 -3.67 4.26
C HIS A 367 -38.75 -3.68 5.69
N ALA A 368 -38.92 -2.59 6.44
CA ALA A 368 -38.55 -2.54 7.85
C ALA A 368 -39.22 -3.65 8.68
N ALA A 369 -40.51 -3.90 8.45
CA ALA A 369 -41.28 -4.93 9.13
C ALA A 369 -40.81 -6.34 8.72
N ALA A 370 -40.62 -6.57 7.42
CA ALA A 370 -40.18 -7.86 6.86
C ALA A 370 -38.79 -8.29 7.36
N TRP A 371 -37.96 -7.35 7.81
CA TRP A 371 -36.62 -7.59 8.33
C TRP A 371 -36.50 -7.34 9.85
N GLY A 372 -37.61 -7.16 10.56
CA GLY A 372 -37.62 -7.03 12.01
C GLY A 372 -36.93 -5.77 12.54
N ARG A 373 -36.97 -4.68 11.80
CA ARG A 373 -36.34 -3.41 12.17
C ARG A 373 -37.24 -2.58 13.08
N THR A 374 -37.53 -3.08 14.28
CA THR A 374 -38.55 -2.57 15.20
C THR A 374 -38.45 -1.06 15.44
N ALA A 375 -37.24 -0.55 15.78
CA ALA A 375 -37.05 0.88 16.04
C ALA A 375 -37.30 1.76 14.80
N LEU A 376 -37.07 1.22 13.61
CA LEU A 376 -37.35 1.93 12.36
C LEU A 376 -38.85 1.85 11.98
N VAL A 377 -39.51 0.74 12.27
CA VAL A 377 -40.98 0.62 12.15
C VAL A 377 -41.67 1.68 13.02
N GLU A 378 -41.25 1.84 14.26
CA GLU A 378 -41.75 2.90 15.15
C GLU A 378 -41.56 4.30 14.55
N LEU A 379 -40.35 4.57 14.03
CA LEU A 379 -40.06 5.85 13.39
C LEU A 379 -40.99 6.12 12.20
N LEU A 380 -41.13 5.14 11.29
CA LEU A 380 -41.97 5.30 10.09
C LEU A 380 -43.45 5.51 10.44
N ILE A 381 -43.96 4.76 11.43
CA ILE A 381 -45.31 4.96 11.96
C ILE A 381 -45.47 6.38 12.55
N ALA A 382 -44.51 6.80 13.38
CA ALA A 382 -44.50 8.14 13.98
C ALA A 382 -44.46 9.28 12.95
N ARG A 383 -43.87 8.99 11.76
CA ARG A 383 -43.83 9.91 10.62
C ARG A 383 -45.06 9.77 9.70
N GLY A 384 -46.06 8.96 10.08
CA GLY A 384 -47.36 8.84 9.42
C GLY A 384 -47.35 7.92 8.19
N SER A 385 -46.51 6.89 8.15
CA SER A 385 -46.60 5.84 7.11
C SER A 385 -47.87 5.02 7.23
N ASP A 386 -48.46 4.63 6.08
CA ASP A 386 -49.64 3.75 6.06
C ASP A 386 -49.27 2.36 6.59
N ILE A 387 -49.71 2.08 7.82
CA ILE A 387 -49.42 0.83 8.53
C ILE A 387 -49.97 -0.40 7.86
N ASN A 388 -51.02 -0.22 7.02
CA ASN A 388 -51.75 -1.27 6.34
C ASN A 388 -51.47 -1.29 4.81
N ALA A 389 -50.47 -0.56 4.35
CA ALA A 389 -50.08 -0.53 2.94
C ALA A 389 -49.81 -1.94 2.42
N LYS A 390 -50.48 -2.34 1.37
CA LYS A 390 -50.32 -3.68 0.75
C LYS A 390 -49.32 -3.64 -0.38
N ASN A 391 -48.45 -4.61 -0.43
CA ASN A 391 -47.57 -4.84 -1.57
C ASN A 391 -48.35 -5.45 -2.77
N LYS A 392 -47.67 -5.76 -3.89
CA LYS A 392 -48.31 -6.36 -5.08
C LYS A 392 -48.98 -7.72 -4.79
N ALA A 393 -48.49 -8.47 -3.82
CA ALA A 393 -49.07 -9.75 -3.39
C ALA A 393 -50.19 -9.59 -2.37
N GLY A 394 -50.60 -8.35 -2.04
CA GLY A 394 -51.64 -8.07 -1.05
C GLY A 394 -51.19 -8.19 0.39
N ALA A 395 -49.92 -8.45 0.66
CA ALA A 395 -49.39 -8.59 2.02
C ALA A 395 -49.13 -7.24 2.69
N THR A 396 -49.49 -7.13 3.98
CA THR A 396 -49.27 -5.95 4.81
C THR A 396 -47.93 -6.04 5.56
N PRO A 397 -47.38 -4.94 6.12
CA PRO A 397 -46.19 -4.96 7.01
C PRO A 397 -46.35 -5.95 8.17
N LEU A 398 -47.54 -6.02 8.78
CA LEU A 398 -47.82 -6.96 9.86
C LEU A 398 -47.71 -8.41 9.39
N ALA A 399 -48.32 -8.74 8.27
CA ALA A 399 -48.26 -10.10 7.68
C ALA A 399 -46.80 -10.49 7.35
N ALA A 400 -45.98 -9.54 6.89
CA ALA A 400 -44.57 -9.78 6.62
C ALA A 400 -43.78 -10.07 7.88
N ALA A 401 -43.97 -9.28 8.96
CA ALA A 401 -43.30 -9.47 10.25
C ALA A 401 -43.68 -10.82 10.88
N GLU A 402 -44.95 -11.20 10.85
CA GLU A 402 -45.45 -12.47 11.40
C GLU A 402 -44.89 -13.67 10.60
N LYS A 403 -44.99 -13.63 9.26
CA LYS A 403 -44.46 -14.67 8.38
C LYS A 403 -42.97 -14.94 8.60
N ASN A 404 -42.18 -13.87 8.88
CA ASN A 404 -40.76 -13.98 9.05
C ASN A 404 -40.32 -14.16 10.54
N GLY A 405 -41.30 -14.27 11.46
CA GLY A 405 -41.04 -14.59 12.88
C GLY A 405 -40.60 -13.40 13.74
N PHE A 406 -40.76 -12.16 13.28
CA PHE A 406 -40.38 -10.97 14.03
C PHE A 406 -41.50 -10.54 15.00
N SER A 407 -41.65 -11.29 16.09
CA SER A 407 -42.75 -11.15 17.06
C SER A 407 -42.81 -9.76 17.72
N GLU A 408 -41.67 -9.17 18.07
CA GLU A 408 -41.56 -7.83 18.62
C GLU A 408 -42.07 -6.77 17.65
N THR A 409 -41.61 -6.83 16.40
CA THR A 409 -42.06 -5.93 15.34
C THR A 409 -43.56 -6.08 15.06
N ALA A 410 -44.06 -7.32 15.03
CA ALA A 410 -45.48 -7.59 14.89
C ALA A 410 -46.33 -7.04 16.05
N ALA A 411 -45.81 -7.14 17.25
CA ALA A 411 -46.47 -6.57 18.46
C ALA A 411 -46.59 -5.03 18.35
N VAL A 412 -45.48 -4.37 17.97
CA VAL A 412 -45.45 -2.90 17.76
C VAL A 412 -46.48 -2.49 16.68
N LEU A 413 -46.49 -3.19 15.56
CA LEU A 413 -47.48 -2.93 14.49
C LEU A 413 -48.91 -3.09 14.97
N LYS A 414 -49.23 -4.14 15.74
CA LYS A 414 -50.57 -4.34 16.34
C LYS A 414 -50.95 -3.25 17.33
N GLN A 415 -50.00 -2.82 18.19
CA GLN A 415 -50.24 -1.73 19.12
C GLN A 415 -50.62 -0.42 18.42
N HIS A 416 -50.12 -0.18 17.20
CA HIS A 416 -50.44 0.98 16.40
C HIS A 416 -51.60 0.76 15.39
N GLY A 417 -52.34 -0.34 15.52
CA GLY A 417 -53.59 -0.58 14.77
C GLY A 417 -53.43 -1.29 13.40
N ALA A 418 -52.31 -1.99 13.20
CA ALA A 418 -52.16 -2.83 12.00
C ALA A 418 -53.13 -4.00 11.99
N ARG A 419 -53.62 -4.33 10.75
CA ARG A 419 -54.65 -5.37 10.55
C ARG A 419 -54.18 -6.38 9.50
#